data_df73b73392ef1177222984aaa3db71be
#
_entry.id   df73b73392ef1177222984aaa3db71be
#
_cell.length_a   1.000
_cell.length_b   1.000
_cell.length_c   1.000
_cell.angle_alpha   90.00
_cell.angle_beta   90.00
_cell.angle_gamma   90.00
#
_symmetry.space_group_name_H-M   'P 1'
#
loop_
_entity.id
_entity.type
_entity.pdbx_description
1 polymer ?
#
loop_
_entity_poly.entity_id
_entity_poly.type
_entity_poly.pdbx_seq_one_letter_code
_entity_poly.pdbx_strand_id
1 'polypeptide(L)'
;MEMSSQRELLRASPAWSIPELAGEITAALVGTGPALSFGEVRTRTSPNEIAIVIGTSGSTGLIKEVAFTRSSLIASAQASNKFIGATPGAQWSLLLPVTHIAAVNVIIRSMELGTLPVDLRNFDGDYPRVDFTSIVPTQLFRALNSDARLLQHLQSTSAVLVGGAALAPALRAQAQAAGINIVETYGMTETCGGCVYEGQALSGVEFAINERGVIKIRGSVLASDYLNSSELFHLEDGWFTTNDLGEINDGKLRVLGRADDVIISGGENLSLTAIEATLSIRFPDLECAAFAINDLQWGQALHIAIVGRASETDISHYLEAALGEIAKPKGIHTMESLPLLGIGKVDRSTLAKMVGNE
;
A
#
# COMPACT_ATOMS: atom_id res chain seq x y z
N MET A 1 10.65 34.49 15.36
CA MET A 1 10.44 33.48 14.30
C MET A 1 11.83 33.05 13.87
N GLU A 2 12.37 32.03 14.50
CA GLU A 2 13.64 31.44 14.07
C GLU A 2 13.42 30.87 12.67
N MET A 3 14.21 31.33 11.71
CA MET A 3 14.26 30.70 10.38
C MET A 3 14.75 29.27 10.62
N SER A 4 13.87 28.27 10.52
CA SER A 4 14.25 26.88 10.49
C SER A 4 15.33 26.74 9.40
N SER A 5 16.51 26.27 9.78
CA SER A 5 17.58 26.06 8.81
C SER A 5 17.10 24.97 7.83
N GLN A 6 17.21 25.25 6.54
CA GLN A 6 16.80 24.33 5.48
C GLN A 6 18.02 23.60 4.94
N ARG A 7 17.80 22.37 4.51
CA ARG A 7 18.78 21.55 3.79
C ARG A 7 18.30 21.24 2.37
N GLU A 8 19.24 20.97 1.49
CA GLU A 8 18.95 20.55 0.12
C GLU A 8 18.16 19.25 0.12
N LEU A 9 17.26 19.12 -0.85
CA LEU A 9 16.48 17.91 -1.12
C LEU A 9 16.97 17.30 -2.45
N LEU A 10 17.77 16.25 -2.37
CA LEU A 10 18.34 15.54 -3.50
C LEU A 10 17.38 14.45 -3.99
N ARG A 11 17.08 14.45 -5.28
CA ARG A 11 16.26 13.38 -5.88
C ARG A 11 17.08 12.10 -5.98
N ALA A 12 16.58 11.00 -5.42
CA ALA A 12 17.19 9.69 -5.56
C ALA A 12 17.24 9.27 -7.03
N SER A 13 18.43 8.90 -7.50
CA SER A 13 18.64 8.47 -8.88
C SER A 13 18.16 7.03 -9.06
N PRO A 14 17.37 6.73 -10.11
CA PRO A 14 17.01 5.34 -10.43
C PRO A 14 18.21 4.50 -10.88
N ALA A 15 19.33 5.14 -11.24
CA ALA A 15 20.58 4.48 -11.66
C ALA A 15 21.47 4.08 -10.48
N TRP A 16 21.18 4.55 -9.25
CA TRP A 16 21.98 4.15 -8.09
C TRP A 16 21.82 2.65 -7.80
N SER A 17 22.96 2.02 -7.57
CA SER A 17 23.00 0.67 -6.99
C SER A 17 22.49 0.68 -5.53
N ILE A 18 22.14 -0.49 -5.02
CA ILE A 18 21.69 -0.58 -3.61
C ILE A 18 22.75 -0.08 -2.62
N PRO A 19 24.06 -0.39 -2.76
CA PRO A 19 25.07 0.20 -1.89
C PRO A 19 25.15 1.73 -1.95
N GLU A 20 25.08 2.34 -3.15
CA GLU A 20 25.07 3.79 -3.30
C GLU A 20 23.83 4.41 -2.66
N LEU A 21 22.65 3.85 -2.94
CA LEU A 21 21.38 4.32 -2.36
C LEU A 21 21.39 4.21 -0.83
N ALA A 22 21.89 3.12 -0.26
CA ALA A 22 22.02 2.94 1.18
C ALA A 22 23.01 3.92 1.80
N GLY A 23 24.12 4.25 1.11
CA GLY A 23 25.06 5.29 1.51
C GLY A 23 24.41 6.67 1.60
N GLU A 24 23.66 7.07 0.58
CA GLU A 24 22.94 8.33 0.54
C GLU A 24 21.81 8.39 1.59
N ILE A 25 21.06 7.29 1.78
CA ILE A 25 20.07 7.18 2.86
C ILE A 25 20.76 7.34 4.23
N THR A 26 21.91 6.70 4.45
CA THR A 26 22.68 6.85 5.68
C THR A 26 23.06 8.32 5.91
N ALA A 27 23.64 8.99 4.91
CA ALA A 27 24.03 10.40 4.99
C ALA A 27 22.80 11.30 5.29
N ALA A 28 21.66 11.02 4.67
CA ALA A 28 20.42 11.75 4.94
C ALA A 28 19.92 11.52 6.38
N LEU A 29 19.93 10.28 6.87
CA LEU A 29 19.49 9.92 8.22
C LEU A 29 20.36 10.53 9.31
N VAL A 30 21.70 10.57 9.13
CA VAL A 30 22.61 11.17 10.13
C VAL A 30 22.79 12.69 9.96
N GLY A 31 22.23 13.27 8.90
CA GLY A 31 22.27 14.72 8.66
C GLY A 31 23.59 15.26 8.10
N THR A 32 24.45 14.39 7.58
CA THR A 32 25.75 14.78 6.96
C THR A 32 25.65 15.06 5.47
N GLY A 33 24.54 14.69 4.83
CA GLY A 33 24.23 14.90 3.41
C GLY A 33 22.89 15.65 3.22
N PRO A 34 22.44 15.83 1.97
CA PRO A 34 21.12 16.36 1.67
C PRO A 34 20.03 15.41 2.18
N ALA A 35 18.79 15.91 2.37
CA ALA A 35 17.63 15.04 2.47
C ALA A 35 17.37 14.37 1.12
N LEU A 36 16.76 13.18 1.11
CA LEU A 36 16.48 12.47 -0.13
C LEU A 36 15.00 12.56 -0.50
N SER A 37 14.71 12.66 -1.79
CA SER A 37 13.35 12.59 -2.32
C SER A 37 13.17 11.40 -3.25
N PHE A 38 12.02 10.74 -3.14
CA PHE A 38 11.62 9.59 -3.93
C PHE A 38 10.26 9.82 -4.58
N GLY A 39 10.08 9.29 -5.78
CA GLY A 39 8.87 9.54 -6.55
C GLY A 39 8.87 10.93 -7.20
N GLU A 40 7.68 11.47 -7.43
CA GLU A 40 7.53 12.81 -7.98
C GLU A 40 7.49 13.84 -6.85
N VAL A 41 8.59 14.58 -6.67
CA VAL A 41 8.76 15.65 -5.68
C VAL A 41 9.21 16.92 -6.40
N ARG A 42 8.55 18.03 -6.10
CA ARG A 42 8.82 19.36 -6.73
C ARG A 42 9.61 20.29 -5.84
N THR A 43 9.48 20.10 -4.53
CA THR A 43 10.21 20.86 -3.51
C THR A 43 11.71 20.57 -3.62
N ARG A 44 12.54 21.59 -3.40
CA ARG A 44 14.01 21.50 -3.54
C ARG A 44 14.77 21.60 -2.22
N THR A 45 14.09 21.99 -1.17
CA THR A 45 14.64 22.12 0.17
C THR A 45 13.65 21.56 1.19
N SER A 46 14.15 21.14 2.34
CA SER A 46 13.32 20.66 3.45
C SER A 46 13.87 21.21 4.79
N PRO A 47 13.06 21.23 5.85
CA PRO A 47 13.57 21.45 7.21
C PRO A 47 14.70 20.47 7.53
N ASN A 48 15.66 20.90 8.36
CA ASN A 48 16.87 20.11 8.66
C ASN A 48 16.59 18.74 9.30
N GLU A 49 15.51 18.62 10.06
CA GLU A 49 15.08 17.39 10.70
C GLU A 49 14.53 16.34 9.73
N ILE A 50 14.16 16.74 8.51
CA ILE A 50 13.63 15.83 7.49
C ILE A 50 14.79 15.09 6.82
N ALA A 51 14.71 13.77 6.82
CA ALA A 51 15.68 12.90 6.17
C ALA A 51 15.20 12.42 4.78
N ILE A 52 13.93 12.09 4.66
CA ILE A 52 13.34 11.54 3.42
C ILE A 52 12.00 12.22 3.12
N VAL A 53 11.74 12.44 1.84
CA VAL A 53 10.46 12.92 1.30
C VAL A 53 9.96 11.94 0.25
N ILE A 54 8.70 11.53 0.34
CA ILE A 54 8.06 10.63 -0.62
C ILE A 54 6.95 11.38 -1.34
N GLY A 55 7.04 11.47 -2.67
CA GLY A 55 5.95 11.95 -3.51
C GLY A 55 4.89 10.87 -3.69
N THR A 56 3.63 11.17 -3.37
CA THR A 56 2.50 10.25 -3.55
C THR A 56 1.48 10.85 -4.51
N SER A 57 0.94 10.04 -5.42
CA SER A 57 -0.25 10.40 -6.19
C SER A 57 -1.49 10.26 -5.29
N GLY A 58 -2.01 11.37 -4.77
CA GLY A 58 -3.27 11.36 -4.03
C GLY A 58 -4.46 10.95 -4.92
N SER A 59 -5.56 10.49 -4.31
CA SER A 59 -6.84 10.19 -5.00
C SER A 59 -7.41 11.42 -5.74
N THR A 60 -7.01 12.62 -5.34
CA THR A 60 -7.38 13.90 -5.95
C THR A 60 -6.53 14.28 -7.19
N GLY A 61 -5.54 13.46 -7.56
CA GLY A 61 -4.58 13.77 -8.64
C GLY A 61 -3.52 14.81 -8.25
N LEU A 62 -3.58 15.37 -7.06
CA LEU A 62 -2.54 16.25 -6.52
C LEU A 62 -1.47 15.43 -5.81
N ILE A 63 -0.20 15.71 -6.17
CA ILE A 63 0.94 15.05 -5.54
C ILE A 63 1.14 15.63 -4.14
N LYS A 64 1.15 14.77 -3.12
CA LYS A 64 1.55 15.12 -1.76
C LYS A 64 3.00 14.70 -1.54
N GLU A 65 3.78 15.57 -0.97
CA GLU A 65 5.19 15.34 -0.63
C GLU A 65 5.31 15.08 0.87
N VAL A 66 5.25 13.81 1.25
CA VAL A 66 5.22 13.35 2.63
C VAL A 66 6.64 13.34 3.20
N ALA A 67 6.87 14.08 4.27
CA ALA A 67 8.19 14.28 4.88
C ALA A 67 8.38 13.41 6.14
N PHE A 68 9.57 12.81 6.27
CA PHE A 68 9.91 11.91 7.35
C PHE A 68 11.19 12.34 8.05
N THR A 69 11.15 12.31 9.39
CA THR A 69 12.34 12.42 10.22
C THR A 69 13.10 11.10 10.25
N ARG A 70 14.37 11.15 10.67
CA ARG A 70 15.13 9.95 10.99
C ARG A 70 14.40 9.06 12.00
N SER A 71 13.85 9.67 13.05
CA SER A 71 13.22 8.92 14.15
C SER A 71 12.03 8.10 13.68
N SER A 72 11.17 8.65 12.81
CA SER A 72 10.00 7.91 12.30
C SER A 72 10.40 6.74 11.38
N LEU A 73 11.41 6.94 10.53
CA LEU A 73 11.92 5.90 9.63
C LEU A 73 12.54 4.73 10.39
N ILE A 74 13.40 5.03 11.38
CA ILE A 74 14.05 4.00 12.19
C ILE A 74 13.04 3.29 13.09
N ALA A 75 12.10 4.02 13.71
CA ALA A 75 11.04 3.41 14.53
C ALA A 75 10.20 2.42 13.72
N SER A 76 9.82 2.79 12.48
CA SER A 76 9.08 1.88 11.59
C SER A 76 9.89 0.63 11.23
N ALA A 77 11.17 0.78 10.87
CA ALA A 77 12.03 -0.34 10.51
C ALA A 77 12.23 -1.31 11.68
N GLN A 78 12.56 -0.78 12.86
CA GLN A 78 12.78 -1.58 14.08
C GLN A 78 11.51 -2.30 14.53
N ALA A 79 10.36 -1.61 14.52
CA ALA A 79 9.09 -2.20 14.91
C ALA A 79 8.66 -3.34 13.96
N SER A 80 8.88 -3.16 12.65
CA SER A 80 8.64 -4.20 11.64
C SER A 80 9.55 -5.41 11.82
N ASN A 81 10.87 -5.19 11.94
CA ASN A 81 11.85 -6.26 12.16
C ASN A 81 11.55 -7.04 13.44
N LYS A 82 11.17 -6.34 14.53
CA LYS A 82 10.77 -6.98 15.79
C LYS A 82 9.54 -7.87 15.62
N PHE A 83 8.51 -7.39 14.90
CA PHE A 83 7.26 -8.16 14.71
C PHE A 83 7.51 -9.49 13.99
N ILE A 84 8.33 -9.48 12.95
CA ILE A 84 8.63 -10.70 12.17
C ILE A 84 9.77 -11.53 12.77
N GLY A 85 10.31 -11.15 13.92
CA GLY A 85 11.39 -11.88 14.58
C GLY A 85 12.73 -11.82 13.83
N ALA A 86 12.97 -10.77 13.05
CA ALA A 86 14.23 -10.59 12.31
C ALA A 86 15.40 -10.37 13.28
N THR A 87 16.52 -11.05 13.00
CA THR A 87 17.74 -10.96 13.80
C THR A 87 18.87 -10.29 13.00
N PRO A 88 19.90 -9.72 13.65
CA PRO A 88 21.05 -9.17 12.95
C PRO A 88 21.64 -10.15 11.93
N GLY A 89 21.95 -9.66 10.73
CA GLY A 89 22.45 -10.45 9.61
C GLY A 89 21.38 -11.06 8.71
N ALA A 90 20.10 -11.01 9.08
CA ALA A 90 19.02 -11.50 8.23
C ALA A 90 18.90 -10.68 6.93
N GLN A 91 18.56 -11.36 5.85
CA GLN A 91 18.54 -10.83 4.49
C GLN A 91 17.12 -10.52 4.02
N TRP A 92 16.95 -9.33 3.44
CA TRP A 92 15.75 -8.94 2.72
C TRP A 92 15.95 -9.01 1.20
N SER A 93 14.91 -9.27 0.43
CA SER A 93 14.90 -8.98 -1.00
C SER A 93 14.07 -7.74 -1.31
N LEU A 94 14.48 -7.00 -2.33
CA LEU A 94 13.81 -5.82 -2.85
C LEU A 94 13.16 -6.12 -4.19
N LEU A 95 11.82 -6.24 -4.18
CA LEU A 95 10.97 -6.47 -5.36
C LEU A 95 10.10 -5.25 -5.71
N LEU A 96 10.11 -4.23 -4.85
CA LEU A 96 9.27 -3.04 -4.97
C LEU A 96 10.06 -1.87 -5.59
N PRO A 97 9.39 -0.99 -6.38
CA PRO A 97 10.04 0.20 -6.93
C PRO A 97 10.46 1.17 -5.82
N VAL A 98 11.68 1.66 -5.87
CA VAL A 98 12.26 2.59 -4.86
C VAL A 98 11.59 3.97 -4.82
N THR A 99 10.66 4.23 -5.70
CA THR A 99 9.85 5.47 -5.69
C THR A 99 8.80 5.53 -4.57
N HIS A 100 8.64 4.45 -3.80
CA HIS A 100 7.61 4.32 -2.78
C HIS A 100 8.21 3.98 -1.42
N ILE A 101 7.54 4.43 -0.35
CA ILE A 101 7.96 4.22 1.05
C ILE A 101 8.20 2.74 1.37
N ALA A 102 7.43 1.82 0.78
CA ALA A 102 7.56 0.39 1.05
C ALA A 102 8.94 -0.16 0.65
N ALA A 103 9.49 0.28 -0.50
CA ALA A 103 10.84 -0.11 -0.93
C ALA A 103 11.93 0.55 -0.10
N VAL A 104 11.77 1.85 0.22
CA VAL A 104 12.68 2.58 1.11
C VAL A 104 12.76 1.89 2.47
N ASN A 105 11.63 1.43 3.01
CA ASN A 105 11.58 0.67 4.24
C ASN A 105 12.31 -0.68 4.16
N VAL A 106 12.25 -1.40 3.04
CA VAL A 106 13.03 -2.63 2.87
C VAL A 106 14.54 -2.34 3.01
N ILE A 107 15.01 -1.22 2.43
CA ILE A 107 16.42 -0.81 2.55
C ILE A 107 16.76 -0.47 4.00
N ILE A 108 15.97 0.36 4.66
CA ILE A 108 16.23 0.78 6.04
C ILE A 108 16.13 -0.41 7.03
N ARG A 109 15.17 -1.33 6.85
CA ARG A 109 15.06 -2.58 7.63
C ARG A 109 16.30 -3.44 7.50
N SER A 110 16.84 -3.58 6.27
CA SER A 110 18.10 -4.30 6.04
C SER A 110 19.27 -3.63 6.74
N MET A 111 19.37 -2.30 6.62
CA MET A 111 20.45 -1.52 7.28
C MET A 111 20.40 -1.67 8.80
N GLU A 112 19.22 -1.66 9.43
CA GLU A 112 19.05 -1.91 10.87
C GLU A 112 19.46 -3.34 11.30
N LEU A 113 19.49 -4.30 10.37
CA LEU A 113 19.99 -5.66 10.60
C LEU A 113 21.47 -5.82 10.24
N GLY A 114 22.14 -4.74 9.81
CA GLY A 114 23.55 -4.76 9.38
C GLY A 114 23.78 -5.37 8.01
N THR A 115 22.73 -5.41 7.16
CA THR A 115 22.77 -5.97 5.80
C THR A 115 22.31 -4.96 4.75
N LEU A 116 22.41 -5.31 3.49
CA LEU A 116 21.76 -4.61 2.38
C LEU A 116 20.78 -5.57 1.70
N PRO A 117 19.65 -5.07 1.17
CA PRO A 117 18.72 -5.96 0.50
C PRO A 117 19.28 -6.47 -0.82
N VAL A 118 18.93 -7.70 -1.19
CA VAL A 118 19.19 -8.26 -2.50
C VAL A 118 18.22 -7.64 -3.50
N ASP A 119 18.74 -6.91 -4.48
CA ASP A 119 17.92 -6.27 -5.52
C ASP A 119 17.42 -7.29 -6.55
N LEU A 120 16.13 -7.56 -6.55
CA LEU A 120 15.48 -8.49 -7.45
C LEU A 120 14.58 -7.82 -8.50
N ARG A 121 14.56 -6.49 -8.55
CA ARG A 121 13.65 -5.73 -9.43
C ARG A 121 13.86 -6.01 -10.92
N ASN A 122 15.12 -6.18 -11.32
CA ASN A 122 15.52 -6.48 -12.70
C ASN A 122 16.46 -7.69 -12.75
N PHE A 123 16.34 -8.57 -11.77
CA PHE A 123 17.23 -9.73 -11.64
C PHE A 123 16.87 -10.80 -12.67
N ASP A 124 17.85 -11.25 -13.42
CA ASP A 124 17.72 -12.34 -14.37
C ASP A 124 18.32 -13.63 -13.78
N GLY A 125 17.57 -14.73 -13.87
CA GLY A 125 17.94 -16.00 -13.28
C GLY A 125 17.13 -16.36 -12.02
N ASP A 126 17.51 -17.45 -11.35
CA ASP A 126 16.86 -17.91 -10.11
C ASP A 126 17.13 -16.95 -8.96
N TYR A 127 16.08 -16.63 -8.23
CA TYR A 127 16.21 -15.72 -7.08
C TYR A 127 17.02 -16.37 -5.95
N PRO A 128 18.03 -15.67 -5.39
CA PRO A 128 18.76 -16.18 -4.25
C PRO A 128 17.85 -16.29 -3.01
N ARG A 129 18.20 -17.20 -2.13
CA ARG A 129 17.47 -17.37 -0.87
C ARG A 129 17.72 -16.17 0.04
N VAL A 130 16.64 -15.65 0.63
CA VAL A 130 16.65 -14.59 1.64
C VAL A 130 15.68 -14.95 2.77
N ASP A 131 15.72 -14.20 3.87
CA ASP A 131 14.84 -14.45 5.01
C ASP A 131 13.49 -13.76 4.84
N PHE A 132 13.46 -12.54 4.27
CA PHE A 132 12.27 -11.70 4.21
C PHE A 132 12.11 -11.01 2.87
N THR A 133 10.86 -10.74 2.51
CA THR A 133 10.52 -9.92 1.36
C THR A 133 9.24 -9.12 1.61
N SER A 134 9.03 -8.07 0.81
CA SER A 134 7.79 -7.29 0.79
C SER A 134 7.25 -7.22 -0.63
N ILE A 135 5.96 -7.49 -0.79
CA ILE A 135 5.27 -7.49 -2.08
C ILE A 135 3.89 -6.84 -1.96
N VAL A 136 3.25 -6.62 -3.10
CA VAL A 136 1.85 -6.22 -3.19
C VAL A 136 0.96 -7.41 -3.61
N PRO A 137 -0.38 -7.37 -3.36
CA PRO A 137 -1.27 -8.47 -3.72
C PRO A 137 -1.21 -8.90 -5.19
N THR A 138 -1.00 -7.96 -6.13
CA THR A 138 -0.85 -8.28 -7.55
C THR A 138 0.42 -9.09 -7.87
N GLN A 139 1.52 -8.88 -7.14
CA GLN A 139 2.72 -9.71 -7.26
C GLN A 139 2.47 -11.11 -6.68
N LEU A 140 1.73 -11.21 -5.56
CA LEU A 140 1.34 -12.50 -4.99
C LEU A 140 0.45 -13.29 -5.95
N PHE A 141 -0.56 -12.63 -6.56
CA PHE A 141 -1.42 -13.24 -7.56
C PHE A 141 -0.61 -13.78 -8.75
N ARG A 142 0.34 -12.99 -9.28
CA ARG A 142 1.22 -13.45 -10.35
C ARG A 142 2.07 -14.65 -9.94
N ALA A 143 2.63 -14.64 -8.73
CA ALA A 143 3.42 -15.76 -8.23
C ALA A 143 2.62 -17.06 -8.24
N LEU A 144 1.37 -17.02 -7.78
CA LEU A 144 0.51 -18.20 -7.71
C LEU A 144 0.00 -18.70 -9.06
N ASN A 145 -0.12 -17.83 -10.07
CA ASN A 145 -0.78 -18.18 -11.33
C ASN A 145 0.16 -18.27 -12.55
N SER A 146 1.26 -17.50 -12.58
CA SER A 146 2.05 -17.35 -13.82
C SER A 146 3.55 -17.14 -13.63
N ASP A 147 4.04 -16.92 -12.41
CA ASP A 147 5.48 -16.68 -12.14
C ASP A 147 6.03 -17.70 -11.15
N ALA A 148 6.37 -18.88 -11.66
CA ALA A 148 6.91 -19.99 -10.85
C ALA A 148 8.22 -19.63 -10.12
N ARG A 149 9.04 -18.74 -10.70
CA ARG A 149 10.28 -18.25 -10.08
C ARG A 149 9.98 -17.41 -8.84
N LEU A 150 9.03 -16.48 -8.97
CA LEU A 150 8.59 -15.68 -7.83
C LEU A 150 7.92 -16.56 -6.77
N LEU A 151 7.08 -17.53 -7.18
CA LEU A 151 6.46 -18.48 -6.25
C LEU A 151 7.51 -19.22 -5.42
N GLN A 152 8.52 -19.80 -6.06
CA GLN A 152 9.60 -20.50 -5.36
C GLN A 152 10.36 -19.59 -4.39
N HIS A 153 10.59 -18.34 -4.78
CA HIS A 153 11.22 -17.35 -3.91
C HIS A 153 10.37 -17.09 -2.66
N LEU A 154 9.06 -16.80 -2.83
CA LEU A 154 8.16 -16.55 -1.71
C LEU A 154 8.03 -17.74 -0.77
N GLN A 155 8.01 -18.97 -1.29
CA GLN A 155 7.99 -20.21 -0.51
C GLN A 155 9.26 -20.43 0.32
N SER A 156 10.40 -19.88 -0.15
CA SER A 156 11.70 -20.05 0.51
C SER A 156 11.97 -19.03 1.62
N THR A 157 11.14 -17.98 1.73
CA THR A 157 11.31 -16.92 2.74
C THR A 157 10.66 -17.27 4.06
N SER A 158 11.23 -16.80 5.17
CA SER A 158 10.68 -16.96 6.51
C SER A 158 9.38 -16.17 6.72
N ALA A 159 9.27 -14.97 6.09
CA ALA A 159 8.03 -14.21 6.06
C ALA A 159 7.96 -13.32 4.82
N VAL A 160 6.75 -13.20 4.26
CA VAL A 160 6.40 -12.34 3.13
C VAL A 160 5.43 -11.26 3.62
N LEU A 161 5.87 -10.01 3.69
CA LEU A 161 5.00 -8.89 4.00
C LEU A 161 4.16 -8.54 2.76
N VAL A 162 2.84 -8.57 2.90
CA VAL A 162 1.90 -8.24 1.82
C VAL A 162 1.10 -7.01 2.21
N GLY A 163 1.21 -5.93 1.42
CA GLY A 163 0.53 -4.68 1.72
C GLY A 163 0.34 -3.78 0.51
N GLY A 164 -0.02 -2.52 0.76
CA GLY A 164 -0.23 -1.52 -0.29
C GLY A 164 -1.63 -1.54 -0.93
N ALA A 165 -2.35 -2.66 -0.83
CA ALA A 165 -3.77 -2.81 -1.19
C ALA A 165 -4.41 -3.88 -0.32
N ALA A 166 -5.73 -4.01 -0.37
CA ALA A 166 -6.46 -5.06 0.33
C ALA A 166 -6.04 -6.45 -0.20
N LEU A 167 -5.79 -7.38 0.72
CA LEU A 167 -5.50 -8.77 0.38
C LEU A 167 -6.80 -9.58 0.39
N ALA A 168 -7.24 -10.05 -0.77
CA ALA A 168 -8.43 -10.86 -0.89
C ALA A 168 -8.30 -12.15 -0.05
N PRO A 169 -9.33 -12.55 0.74
CA PRO A 169 -9.26 -13.75 1.58
C PRO A 169 -8.94 -15.02 0.80
N ALA A 170 -9.48 -15.15 -0.42
CA ALA A 170 -9.20 -16.29 -1.29
C ALA A 170 -7.72 -16.34 -1.72
N LEU A 171 -7.13 -15.19 -2.11
CA LEU A 171 -5.72 -15.09 -2.49
C LEU A 171 -4.81 -15.43 -1.30
N ARG A 172 -5.17 -14.98 -0.09
CA ARG A 172 -4.47 -15.33 1.14
C ARG A 172 -4.51 -16.84 1.39
N ALA A 173 -5.68 -17.46 1.26
CA ALA A 173 -5.85 -18.90 1.45
C ALA A 173 -5.04 -19.73 0.43
N GLN A 174 -5.05 -19.33 -0.84
CA GLN A 174 -4.24 -19.96 -1.89
C GLN A 174 -2.75 -19.89 -1.59
N ALA A 175 -2.26 -18.74 -1.14
CA ALA A 175 -0.85 -18.56 -0.81
C ALA A 175 -0.44 -19.40 0.42
N GLN A 176 -1.28 -19.47 1.45
CA GLN A 176 -1.04 -20.33 2.60
C GLN A 176 -1.03 -21.82 2.20
N ALA A 177 -1.95 -22.25 1.34
CA ALA A 177 -1.99 -23.61 0.79
C ALA A 177 -0.74 -23.91 -0.07
N ALA A 178 -0.17 -22.91 -0.73
CA ALA A 178 1.09 -23.02 -1.46
C ALA A 178 2.33 -23.01 -0.54
N GLY A 179 2.18 -22.89 0.76
CA GLY A 179 3.30 -22.90 1.73
C GLY A 179 4.00 -21.55 1.88
N ILE A 180 3.38 -20.43 1.48
CA ILE A 180 3.93 -19.09 1.67
C ILE A 180 3.53 -18.57 3.06
N ASN A 181 4.51 -18.14 3.86
CA ASN A 181 4.26 -17.52 5.15
C ASN A 181 3.95 -16.02 4.99
N ILE A 182 2.67 -15.70 4.83
CA ILE A 182 2.19 -14.34 4.62
C ILE A 182 2.01 -13.62 5.96
N VAL A 183 2.44 -12.37 5.99
CA VAL A 183 2.10 -11.36 7.01
C VAL A 183 1.40 -10.21 6.32
N GLU A 184 0.09 -10.08 6.53
CA GLU A 184 -0.70 -8.98 6.00
C GLU A 184 -0.35 -7.67 6.72
N THR A 185 -0.14 -6.59 5.96
CA THR A 185 0.27 -5.31 6.53
C THR A 185 -0.66 -4.19 6.09
N TYR A 186 -1.10 -3.39 7.06
CA TYR A 186 -1.84 -2.16 6.83
C TYR A 186 -0.99 -0.94 7.19
N GLY A 187 -1.09 0.06 6.36
CA GLY A 187 -0.45 1.36 6.51
C GLY A 187 -0.40 2.11 5.18
N MET A 188 0.08 3.31 5.23
CA MET A 188 0.16 4.24 4.10
C MET A 188 1.46 5.01 4.15
N THR A 189 1.68 5.92 3.19
CA THR A 189 2.90 6.73 3.21
C THR A 189 2.99 7.53 4.51
N GLU A 190 1.90 8.13 4.96
CA GLU A 190 1.81 8.97 6.16
C GLU A 190 2.14 8.22 7.47
N THR A 191 2.05 6.90 7.47
CA THR A 191 2.45 6.04 8.60
C THR A 191 3.81 5.36 8.40
N CYS A 192 4.66 5.93 7.53
CA CYS A 192 5.94 5.33 7.15
C CYS A 192 5.78 3.89 6.64
N GLY A 193 4.76 3.62 5.81
CA GLY A 193 4.38 2.30 5.34
C GLY A 193 3.55 1.51 6.34
N GLY A 194 3.71 0.18 6.35
CA GLY A 194 2.93 -0.71 7.23
C GLY A 194 3.20 -0.45 8.70
N CYS A 195 2.14 -0.18 9.47
CA CYS A 195 2.19 0.10 10.91
C CYS A 195 1.28 -0.83 11.74
N VAL A 196 0.41 -1.60 11.10
CA VAL A 196 -0.42 -2.65 11.71
C VAL A 196 -0.21 -3.93 10.91
N TYR A 197 0.21 -5.01 11.57
CA TYR A 197 0.48 -6.32 10.96
C TYR A 197 -0.44 -7.37 11.56
N GLU A 198 -1.08 -8.18 10.73
CA GLU A 198 -2.07 -9.19 11.15
C GLU A 198 -3.14 -8.60 12.10
N GLY A 199 -3.55 -7.36 11.84
CA GLY A 199 -4.48 -6.60 12.67
C GLY A 199 -3.89 -6.07 13.99
N GLN A 200 -2.63 -6.32 14.30
CA GLN A 200 -1.97 -5.88 15.53
C GLN A 200 -1.09 -4.65 15.27
N ALA A 201 -1.19 -3.65 16.14
CA ALA A 201 -0.30 -2.50 16.08
C ALA A 201 1.15 -2.89 16.28
N LEU A 202 2.05 -2.34 15.49
CA LEU A 202 3.48 -2.48 15.71
C LEU A 202 3.92 -1.76 17.00
N SER A 203 5.07 -2.14 17.54
CA SER A 203 5.63 -1.50 18.75
C SER A 203 5.73 0.02 18.58
N GLY A 204 5.15 0.78 19.50
CA GLY A 204 5.11 2.25 19.45
C GLY A 204 4.04 2.83 18.53
N VAL A 205 3.08 2.01 18.09
CA VAL A 205 1.90 2.42 17.31
C VAL A 205 0.64 2.11 18.09
N GLU A 206 -0.34 2.99 18.00
CA GLU A 206 -1.69 2.80 18.50
C GLU A 206 -2.69 3.07 17.36
N PHE A 207 -3.83 2.39 17.39
CA PHE A 207 -4.94 2.67 16.50
C PHE A 207 -6.25 2.82 17.27
N ALA A 208 -7.15 3.59 16.70
CA ALA A 208 -8.51 3.79 17.21
C ALA A 208 -9.48 3.95 16.03
N ILE A 209 -10.77 3.80 16.31
CA ILE A 209 -11.84 4.06 15.36
C ILE A 209 -12.67 5.22 15.90
N ASN A 210 -12.93 6.23 15.06
CA ASN A 210 -13.80 7.34 15.45
C ASN A 210 -15.30 6.99 15.28
N GLU A 211 -16.19 7.89 15.67
CA GLU A 211 -17.66 7.71 15.60
C GLU A 211 -18.17 7.45 14.15
N ARG A 212 -17.39 7.81 13.12
CA ARG A 212 -17.74 7.61 11.72
C ARG A 212 -17.13 6.31 11.14
N GLY A 213 -16.53 5.47 11.98
CA GLY A 213 -15.87 4.24 11.54
C GLY A 213 -14.49 4.47 10.91
N VAL A 214 -13.92 5.69 10.97
CA VAL A 214 -12.64 6.02 10.36
C VAL A 214 -11.49 5.63 11.28
N ILE A 215 -10.46 5.00 10.71
CA ILE A 215 -9.25 4.60 11.42
C ILE A 215 -8.42 5.83 11.77
N LYS A 216 -7.99 5.92 13.03
CA LYS A 216 -7.00 6.88 13.52
C LYS A 216 -5.75 6.13 13.95
N ILE A 217 -4.58 6.69 13.61
CA ILE A 217 -3.25 6.12 13.95
C ILE A 217 -2.48 7.14 14.77
N ARG A 218 -1.81 6.68 15.83
CA ARG A 218 -0.87 7.46 16.63
C ARG A 218 0.41 6.67 16.83
N GLY A 219 1.56 7.37 16.85
CA GLY A 219 2.84 6.75 17.18
C GLY A 219 4.03 7.36 16.50
N SER A 220 5.20 6.80 16.82
CA SER A 220 6.50 7.28 16.36
C SER A 220 6.76 7.08 14.86
N VAL A 221 5.92 6.32 14.18
CA VAL A 221 6.02 6.01 12.73
C VAL A 221 5.39 7.08 11.83
N LEU A 222 4.66 8.04 12.43
CA LEU A 222 3.95 9.05 11.64
C LEU A 222 4.93 9.98 10.89
N ALA A 223 4.49 10.41 9.70
CA ALA A 223 5.15 11.48 8.96
C ALA A 223 5.21 12.77 9.80
N SER A 224 6.12 13.66 9.44
CA SER A 224 6.27 14.95 10.10
C SER A 224 5.36 16.00 9.50
N ASP A 225 5.28 16.07 8.16
CA ASP A 225 4.52 17.11 7.46
C ASP A 225 4.31 16.76 5.97
N TYR A 226 3.50 17.58 5.29
CA TYR A 226 3.43 17.69 3.83
C TYR A 226 4.17 18.95 3.38
N LEU A 227 5.18 18.82 2.49
CA LEU A 227 6.02 19.97 2.13
C LEU A 227 5.40 20.90 1.07
N ASN A 228 4.50 20.41 0.23
CA ASN A 228 3.95 21.17 -0.92
C ASN A 228 2.43 21.24 -0.95
N SER A 229 1.77 20.89 0.14
CA SER A 229 0.31 20.86 0.19
C SER A 229 -0.24 22.06 0.95
N SER A 230 -1.36 22.60 0.47
CA SER A 230 -2.20 23.50 1.27
C SER A 230 -2.96 22.76 2.37
N GLU A 231 -3.05 21.43 2.27
CA GLU A 231 -3.52 20.58 3.34
C GLU A 231 -2.39 20.42 4.37
N LEU A 232 -2.66 20.76 5.61
CA LEU A 232 -1.74 20.51 6.71
C LEU A 232 -1.74 19.03 7.05
N PHE A 233 -0.57 18.48 7.36
CA PHE A 233 -0.47 17.19 8.05
C PHE A 233 -0.96 17.40 9.48
N HIS A 234 -2.26 17.23 9.68
CA HIS A 234 -2.90 17.57 10.94
C HIS A 234 -2.98 16.37 11.88
N LEU A 235 -2.43 16.56 13.08
CA LEU A 235 -2.57 15.63 14.18
C LEU A 235 -3.49 16.24 15.25
N GLU A 236 -4.61 15.58 15.53
CA GLU A 236 -5.50 15.93 16.62
C GLU A 236 -5.08 15.11 17.85
N ASP A 237 -4.56 15.75 18.88
CA ASP A 237 -4.01 15.10 20.08
C ASP A 237 -3.01 13.96 19.77
N GLY A 238 -2.18 14.16 18.74
CA GLY A 238 -1.21 13.18 18.27
C GLY A 238 -1.79 12.08 17.38
N TRP A 239 -3.08 12.11 17.05
CA TRP A 239 -3.73 11.17 16.15
C TRP A 239 -3.79 11.69 14.72
N PHE A 240 -3.30 10.90 13.79
CA PHE A 240 -3.54 11.06 12.37
C PHE A 240 -4.84 10.36 11.99
N THR A 241 -5.79 11.10 11.42
CA THR A 241 -7.05 10.55 10.91
C THR A 241 -6.86 10.15 9.45
N THR A 242 -7.04 8.87 9.17
CA THR A 242 -6.91 8.33 7.81
C THR A 242 -8.18 8.55 6.98
N ASN A 243 -8.17 8.13 5.72
CA ASN A 243 -9.37 8.00 4.90
C ASN A 243 -9.88 6.55 4.83
N ASP A 244 -9.40 5.67 5.71
CA ASP A 244 -9.76 4.27 5.72
C ASP A 244 -10.79 3.99 6.82
N LEU A 245 -11.77 3.16 6.49
CA LEU A 245 -12.78 2.65 7.42
C LEU A 245 -12.28 1.35 8.05
N GLY A 246 -12.62 1.12 9.29
CA GLY A 246 -12.24 -0.10 9.99
C GLY A 246 -13.13 -0.42 11.18
N GLU A 247 -12.89 -1.58 11.75
CA GLU A 247 -13.48 -2.05 13.00
C GLU A 247 -12.41 -2.71 13.87
N ILE A 248 -12.67 -2.76 15.16
CA ILE A 248 -11.78 -3.45 16.12
C ILE A 248 -12.53 -4.65 16.67
N ASN A 249 -12.02 -5.86 16.37
CA ASN A 249 -12.56 -7.11 16.85
C ASN A 249 -11.47 -7.85 17.65
N ASP A 250 -11.74 -8.17 18.91
CA ASP A 250 -10.78 -8.84 19.82
C ASP A 250 -9.41 -8.14 19.87
N GLY A 251 -9.42 -6.80 19.89
CA GLY A 251 -8.21 -5.98 19.93
C GLY A 251 -7.42 -5.93 18.61
N LYS A 252 -7.93 -6.51 17.53
CA LYS A 252 -7.34 -6.46 16.20
C LYS A 252 -8.08 -5.51 15.29
N LEU A 253 -7.33 -4.70 14.54
CA LEU A 253 -7.86 -3.85 13.49
C LEU A 253 -8.22 -4.69 12.26
N ARG A 254 -9.44 -4.53 11.79
CA ARG A 254 -9.88 -4.99 10.47
C ARG A 254 -10.19 -3.78 9.60
N VAL A 255 -9.51 -3.67 8.48
CA VAL A 255 -9.75 -2.62 7.49
C VAL A 255 -10.95 -3.02 6.64
N LEU A 256 -11.92 -2.13 6.50
CA LEU A 256 -13.15 -2.37 5.74
C LEU A 256 -13.11 -1.76 4.33
N GLY A 257 -12.17 -0.84 4.10
CA GLY A 257 -12.00 -0.15 2.82
C GLY A 257 -11.76 1.34 3.04
N ARG A 258 -11.85 2.11 1.96
CA ARG A 258 -11.66 3.57 2.01
C ARG A 258 -13.00 4.28 2.08
N ALA A 259 -13.04 5.37 2.82
CA ALA A 259 -14.22 6.23 2.89
C ALA A 259 -14.53 6.89 1.52
N ASP A 260 -13.50 7.16 0.71
CA ASP A 260 -13.61 7.69 -0.65
C ASP A 260 -13.85 6.60 -1.73
N ASP A 261 -13.74 5.31 -1.38
CA ASP A 261 -14.15 4.16 -2.21
C ASP A 261 -15.62 3.73 -1.93
N VAL A 262 -16.34 4.46 -1.09
CA VAL A 262 -17.78 4.28 -0.90
C VAL A 262 -18.51 5.16 -1.90
N ILE A 263 -19.33 4.55 -2.74
CA ILE A 263 -20.19 5.27 -3.68
C ILE A 263 -21.60 5.41 -3.10
N ILE A 264 -22.30 6.46 -3.51
CA ILE A 264 -23.71 6.65 -3.17
C ILE A 264 -24.54 6.28 -4.42
N SER A 265 -25.16 5.11 -4.37
CA SER A 265 -26.00 4.59 -5.43
C SER A 265 -27.43 4.47 -4.94
N GLY A 266 -28.38 5.12 -5.62
CA GLY A 266 -29.78 5.10 -5.21
C GLY A 266 -30.05 5.63 -3.80
N GLY A 267 -29.14 6.44 -3.24
CA GLY A 267 -29.22 6.98 -1.86
C GLY A 267 -28.63 6.07 -0.77
N GLU A 268 -28.07 4.92 -1.13
CA GLU A 268 -27.40 3.99 -0.23
C GLU A 268 -25.89 4.00 -0.43
N ASN A 269 -25.14 3.77 0.66
CA ASN A 269 -23.69 3.66 0.65
C ASN A 269 -23.26 2.26 0.22
N LEU A 270 -22.41 2.17 -0.81
CA LEU A 270 -21.92 0.92 -1.35
C LEU A 270 -20.38 0.95 -1.41
N SER A 271 -19.72 0.03 -0.69
CA SER A 271 -18.26 -0.06 -0.66
C SER A 271 -17.75 -0.86 -1.86
N LEU A 272 -16.97 -0.22 -2.72
CA LEU A 272 -16.32 -0.87 -3.86
C LEU A 272 -15.36 -1.99 -3.41
N THR A 273 -14.64 -1.78 -2.32
CA THR A 273 -13.75 -2.79 -1.74
C THR A 273 -14.52 -4.00 -1.21
N ALA A 274 -15.72 -3.80 -0.61
CA ALA A 274 -16.56 -4.91 -0.17
C ALA A 274 -17.09 -5.74 -1.35
N ILE A 275 -17.43 -5.09 -2.46
CA ILE A 275 -17.80 -5.75 -3.72
C ILE A 275 -16.67 -6.66 -4.23
N GLU A 276 -15.44 -6.11 -4.32
CA GLU A 276 -14.26 -6.85 -4.79
C GLU A 276 -13.95 -8.05 -3.86
N ALA A 277 -13.98 -7.84 -2.55
CA ALA A 277 -13.77 -8.90 -1.56
C ALA A 277 -14.82 -10.02 -1.70
N THR A 278 -16.09 -9.66 -1.90
CA THR A 278 -17.17 -10.62 -2.10
C THR A 278 -16.97 -11.43 -3.37
N LEU A 279 -16.63 -10.78 -4.48
CA LEU A 279 -16.36 -11.47 -5.74
C LEU A 279 -15.20 -12.46 -5.65
N SER A 280 -14.13 -12.09 -4.93
CA SER A 280 -12.95 -12.93 -4.78
C SER A 280 -13.23 -14.25 -4.07
N ILE A 281 -14.27 -14.33 -3.24
CA ILE A 281 -14.67 -15.57 -2.55
C ILE A 281 -15.24 -16.58 -3.56
N ARG A 282 -16.06 -16.13 -4.49
CA ARG A 282 -16.77 -17.00 -5.45
C ARG A 282 -15.98 -17.23 -6.74
N PHE A 283 -15.18 -16.23 -7.13
CA PHE A 283 -14.39 -16.19 -8.35
C PHE A 283 -12.92 -15.93 -8.04
N PRO A 284 -12.22 -16.86 -7.36
CA PRO A 284 -10.85 -16.63 -6.84
C PRO A 284 -9.80 -16.43 -7.94
N ASP A 285 -10.06 -16.93 -9.16
CA ASP A 285 -9.16 -16.82 -10.30
C ASP A 285 -9.48 -15.61 -11.19
N LEU A 286 -10.47 -14.80 -10.79
CA LEU A 286 -10.89 -13.61 -11.53
C LEU A 286 -10.22 -12.38 -10.92
N GLU A 287 -9.41 -11.66 -11.74
CA GLU A 287 -8.99 -10.32 -11.36
C GLU A 287 -10.14 -9.36 -11.63
N CYS A 288 -10.56 -8.59 -10.63
CA CYS A 288 -11.69 -7.67 -10.76
C CYS A 288 -11.43 -6.34 -10.07
N ALA A 289 -12.11 -5.30 -10.56
CA ALA A 289 -12.16 -3.98 -9.96
C ALA A 289 -13.56 -3.40 -10.04
N ALA A 290 -14.10 -2.99 -8.89
CA ALA A 290 -15.34 -2.24 -8.82
C ALA A 290 -15.06 -0.74 -8.95
N PHE A 291 -15.88 -0.03 -9.71
CA PHE A 291 -15.77 1.41 -9.91
C PHE A 291 -17.12 2.05 -10.15
N ALA A 292 -17.21 3.37 -10.07
CA ALA A 292 -18.43 4.11 -10.24
C ALA A 292 -18.41 4.93 -11.52
N ILE A 293 -19.57 5.00 -12.18
CA ILE A 293 -19.84 5.97 -13.25
C ILE A 293 -21.00 6.86 -12.79
N ASN A 294 -20.91 8.16 -13.06
CA ASN A 294 -22.01 9.08 -12.78
C ASN A 294 -23.27 8.69 -13.58
N ASP A 295 -24.39 8.58 -12.91
CA ASP A 295 -25.66 8.15 -13.47
C ASP A 295 -26.79 9.09 -13.03
N LEU A 296 -27.65 9.47 -13.98
CA LEU A 296 -28.74 10.44 -13.72
C LEU A 296 -29.81 9.90 -12.77
N GLN A 297 -30.02 8.59 -12.76
CA GLN A 297 -31.04 7.94 -11.92
C GLN A 297 -30.49 7.54 -10.55
N TRP A 298 -29.26 7.03 -10.53
CA TRP A 298 -28.65 6.43 -9.33
C TRP A 298 -27.67 7.36 -8.61
N GLY A 299 -27.31 8.52 -9.20
CA GLY A 299 -26.23 9.38 -8.77
C GLY A 299 -24.88 8.79 -9.17
N GLN A 300 -24.54 7.63 -8.59
CA GLN A 300 -23.40 6.82 -8.98
C GLN A 300 -23.84 5.38 -9.25
N ALA A 301 -23.52 4.84 -10.43
CA ALA A 301 -23.81 3.47 -10.81
C ALA A 301 -22.58 2.58 -10.57
N LEU A 302 -22.79 1.41 -9.94
CA LEU A 302 -21.76 0.40 -9.80
C LEU A 302 -21.43 -0.25 -11.12
N HIS A 303 -20.17 -0.25 -11.52
CA HIS A 303 -19.62 -1.01 -12.63
C HIS A 303 -18.48 -1.91 -12.16
N ILE A 304 -18.23 -3.00 -12.88
CA ILE A 304 -17.17 -3.96 -12.56
C ILE A 304 -16.35 -4.21 -13.82
N ALA A 305 -15.03 -4.04 -13.73
CA ALA A 305 -14.08 -4.51 -14.72
C ALA A 305 -13.55 -5.88 -14.28
N ILE A 306 -13.43 -6.82 -15.22
CA ILE A 306 -12.91 -8.16 -14.98
C ILE A 306 -11.83 -8.51 -15.99
N VAL A 307 -10.80 -9.25 -15.53
CA VAL A 307 -9.80 -9.91 -16.38
C VAL A 307 -9.97 -11.42 -16.17
N GLY A 308 -10.20 -12.13 -17.24
CA GLY A 308 -10.52 -13.55 -17.20
C GLY A 308 -11.93 -13.86 -17.75
N ARG A 309 -12.43 -15.03 -17.42
CA ARG A 309 -13.76 -15.50 -17.92
C ARG A 309 -14.69 -15.79 -16.76
N ALA A 310 -15.76 -15.05 -16.67
CA ALA A 310 -16.88 -15.32 -15.79
C ALA A 310 -18.18 -14.89 -16.46
N SER A 311 -19.30 -15.49 -16.06
CA SER A 311 -20.63 -15.12 -16.54
C SER A 311 -21.05 -13.82 -15.84
N GLU A 312 -21.38 -12.78 -16.61
CA GLU A 312 -21.91 -11.52 -16.08
C GLU A 312 -23.18 -11.73 -15.25
N THR A 313 -24.04 -12.66 -15.69
CA THR A 313 -25.25 -13.03 -14.96
C THR A 313 -24.92 -13.65 -13.61
N ASP A 314 -23.90 -14.53 -13.53
CA ASP A 314 -23.51 -15.17 -12.28
C ASP A 314 -22.88 -14.17 -11.31
N ILE A 315 -22.06 -13.24 -11.80
CA ILE A 315 -21.50 -12.13 -11.02
C ILE A 315 -22.62 -11.27 -10.44
N SER A 316 -23.57 -10.84 -11.28
CA SER A 316 -24.68 -9.97 -10.87
C SER A 316 -25.57 -10.66 -9.82
N HIS A 317 -25.98 -11.91 -10.06
CA HIS A 317 -26.79 -12.65 -9.10
C HIS A 317 -26.07 -12.92 -7.80
N TYR A 318 -24.78 -13.23 -7.85
CA TYR A 318 -24.00 -13.49 -6.65
C TYR A 318 -23.86 -12.25 -5.78
N LEU A 319 -23.55 -11.08 -6.36
CA LEU A 319 -23.45 -9.82 -5.63
C LEU A 319 -24.80 -9.39 -5.05
N GLU A 320 -25.89 -9.51 -5.84
CA GLU A 320 -27.25 -9.20 -5.40
C GLU A 320 -27.66 -10.09 -4.20
N ALA A 321 -27.36 -11.38 -4.26
CA ALA A 321 -27.65 -12.31 -3.17
C ALA A 321 -26.81 -12.07 -1.90
N ALA A 322 -25.54 -11.68 -2.05
CA ALA A 322 -24.61 -11.51 -0.93
C ALA A 322 -24.70 -10.14 -0.25
N LEU A 323 -24.96 -9.07 -1.02
CA LEU A 323 -24.87 -7.67 -0.56
C LEU A 323 -26.17 -6.86 -0.80
N GLY A 324 -27.22 -7.48 -1.36
CA GLY A 324 -28.48 -6.83 -1.65
C GLY A 324 -28.59 -6.25 -3.07
N GLU A 325 -29.81 -5.82 -3.44
CA GLU A 325 -30.14 -5.33 -4.79
C GLU A 325 -29.26 -4.15 -5.24
N ILE A 326 -28.84 -3.31 -4.30
CA ILE A 326 -27.99 -2.15 -4.57
C ILE A 326 -26.60 -2.55 -5.11
N ALA A 327 -26.12 -3.74 -4.78
CA ALA A 327 -24.84 -4.28 -5.23
C ALA A 327 -24.90 -4.93 -6.63
N LYS A 328 -26.06 -4.91 -7.28
CA LYS A 328 -26.21 -5.36 -8.65
C LYS A 328 -25.52 -4.38 -9.61
N PRO A 329 -24.44 -4.77 -10.31
CA PRO A 329 -23.73 -3.88 -11.21
C PRO A 329 -24.60 -3.47 -12.39
N LYS A 330 -24.46 -2.23 -12.82
CA LYS A 330 -25.12 -1.69 -14.01
C LYS A 330 -24.36 -2.03 -15.30
N GLY A 331 -23.09 -2.39 -15.18
CA GLY A 331 -22.25 -2.90 -16.27
C GLY A 331 -21.12 -3.75 -15.76
N ILE A 332 -20.79 -4.78 -16.54
CA ILE A 332 -19.60 -5.63 -16.32
C ILE A 332 -18.78 -5.58 -17.61
N HIS A 333 -17.48 -5.29 -17.47
CA HIS A 333 -16.60 -5.00 -18.59
C HIS A 333 -15.43 -5.96 -18.58
N THR A 334 -15.32 -6.82 -19.59
CA THR A 334 -14.17 -7.71 -19.75
C THR A 334 -13.02 -6.95 -20.39
N MET A 335 -11.83 -7.01 -19.77
CA MET A 335 -10.62 -6.33 -20.21
C MET A 335 -9.47 -7.32 -20.33
N GLU A 336 -8.45 -6.96 -21.09
CA GLU A 336 -7.20 -7.74 -21.17
C GLU A 336 -6.35 -7.57 -19.90
N SER A 337 -6.39 -6.38 -19.29
CA SER A 337 -5.70 -6.06 -18.02
C SER A 337 -6.39 -4.90 -17.34
N LEU A 338 -6.31 -4.82 -16.02
CA LEU A 338 -6.76 -3.65 -15.26
C LEU A 338 -5.72 -2.53 -15.35
N PRO A 339 -6.13 -1.26 -15.54
CA PRO A 339 -5.21 -0.12 -15.42
C PRO A 339 -4.75 0.03 -13.97
N LEU A 340 -3.43 0.17 -13.78
CA LEU A 340 -2.80 0.22 -12.46
C LEU A 340 -2.05 1.54 -12.26
N LEU A 341 -2.15 2.09 -11.06
CA LEU A 341 -1.26 3.13 -10.54
C LEU A 341 0.05 2.51 -10.04
N GLY A 342 1.14 3.26 -10.00
CA GLY A 342 2.54 2.92 -9.77
C GLY A 342 2.91 1.64 -9.01
N ILE A 343 2.21 1.26 -7.93
CA ILE A 343 2.49 0.05 -7.11
C ILE A 343 1.44 -1.05 -7.25
N GLY A 344 0.71 -1.07 -8.37
CA GLY A 344 -0.27 -2.12 -8.59
C GLY A 344 -1.65 -1.87 -7.95
N LYS A 345 -1.95 -0.63 -7.54
CA LYS A 345 -3.32 -0.23 -7.20
C LYS A 345 -4.12 -0.01 -8.48
N VAL A 346 -5.36 -0.46 -8.49
CA VAL A 346 -6.28 -0.22 -9.62
C VAL A 346 -6.55 1.28 -9.78
N ASP A 347 -6.40 1.78 -11.01
CA ASP A 347 -6.79 3.14 -11.41
C ASP A 347 -8.28 3.19 -11.79
N ARG A 348 -9.14 3.33 -10.79
CA ARG A 348 -10.59 3.44 -10.98
C ARG A 348 -11.02 4.66 -11.79
N SER A 349 -10.23 5.74 -11.74
CA SER A 349 -10.51 6.95 -12.53
C SER A 349 -10.33 6.69 -14.02
N THR A 350 -9.27 5.95 -14.39
CA THR A 350 -9.06 5.54 -15.77
C THR A 350 -10.13 4.54 -16.22
N LEU A 351 -10.52 3.57 -15.38
CA LEU A 351 -11.63 2.66 -15.68
C LEU A 351 -12.93 3.42 -15.99
N ALA A 352 -13.30 4.36 -15.12
CA ALA A 352 -14.50 5.16 -15.32
C ALA A 352 -14.49 5.98 -16.62
N LYS A 353 -13.31 6.50 -17.01
CA LYS A 353 -13.16 7.23 -18.28
C LYS A 353 -13.21 6.33 -19.49
N MET A 354 -12.64 5.13 -19.43
CA MET A 354 -12.66 4.16 -20.54
C MET A 354 -14.09 3.71 -20.87
N VAL A 355 -14.89 3.50 -19.83
CA VAL A 355 -16.27 3.01 -19.98
C VAL A 355 -17.30 4.13 -20.14
N GLY A 356 -17.10 5.28 -19.48
CA GLY A 356 -18.04 6.42 -19.54
C GLY A 356 -17.98 7.27 -20.81
N ASN A 357 -17.03 6.98 -21.72
CA ASN A 357 -16.91 7.63 -23.04
C ASN A 357 -17.48 6.77 -24.18
N GLU A 358 -18.13 5.64 -23.87
CA GLU A 358 -18.93 4.85 -24.80
C GLU A 358 -20.42 5.26 -24.67
#